data_a988745756174185e804b651c65ceff8
#
_entry.id   a988745756174185e804b651c65ceff8
#
_cell.length_a   1.000
_cell.length_b   1.000
_cell.length_c   1.000
_cell.angle_alpha   90.00
_cell.angle_beta   90.00
_cell.angle_gamma   90.00
#
_symmetry.space_group_name_H-M   'P 1'
#
loop_
_entity.id
_entity.type
_entity.pdbx_description
1 polymer ?
#
loop_
_entity_poly.entity_id
_entity_poly.type
_entity_poly.pdbx_seq_one_letter_code
_entity_poly.pdbx_strand_id
1 'polypeptide(L)'
;MSQEQQIAIEERFARVFNDKSFKERLSSTDFEKYINSKKKLSFQKHDTIFEDGETPKGVYVLEKGAAKLSKSGAFGKDQILRFIKEGDIIGYRSLLCGENFQAKAEAMTDIECIFLPADVFMYLLEVDPQLSFAMLQKISYELGESSNTITFLAQKTVRERLAEI
;
A
#
# COMPACT_ATOMS: atom_id res chain seq x y z
N MET A 1 -16.66 -6.05 7.49
CA MET A 1 -16.17 -4.72 7.89
C MET A 1 -16.89 -3.65 7.10
N SER A 2 -17.27 -2.56 7.74
CA SER A 2 -18.05 -1.53 7.09
C SER A 2 -17.19 -0.52 6.34
N GLN A 3 -17.79 0.17 5.39
CA GLN A 3 -17.16 1.27 4.67
C GLN A 3 -16.71 2.38 5.63
N GLU A 4 -17.46 2.60 6.70
CA GLU A 4 -17.11 3.57 7.74
C GLU A 4 -15.80 3.22 8.45
N GLN A 5 -15.57 1.94 8.72
CA GLN A 5 -14.31 1.47 9.31
C GLN A 5 -13.13 1.68 8.39
N GLN A 6 -13.30 1.43 7.09
CA GLN A 6 -12.28 1.69 6.10
C GLN A 6 -11.90 3.17 6.05
N ILE A 7 -12.90 4.05 6.00
CA ILE A 7 -12.70 5.50 5.97
C ILE A 7 -11.97 5.96 7.23
N ALA A 8 -12.34 5.44 8.40
CA ALA A 8 -11.69 5.78 9.66
C ALA A 8 -10.21 5.40 9.69
N ILE A 9 -9.87 4.23 9.13
CA ILE A 9 -8.48 3.75 9.02
C ILE A 9 -7.68 4.64 8.08
N GLU A 10 -8.25 4.98 6.92
CA GLU A 10 -7.60 5.86 5.94
C GLU A 10 -7.39 7.28 6.48
N GLU A 11 -8.36 7.82 7.17
CA GLU A 11 -8.26 9.14 7.80
C GLU A 11 -7.20 9.16 8.89
N ARG A 12 -7.10 8.10 9.68
CA ARG A 12 -6.06 7.98 10.70
C ARG A 12 -4.68 7.96 10.07
N PHE A 13 -4.49 7.16 9.02
CA PHE A 13 -3.22 7.12 8.29
C PHE A 13 -2.85 8.51 7.76
N ALA A 14 -3.78 9.21 7.12
CA ALA A 14 -3.55 10.56 6.60
C ALA A 14 -3.18 11.57 7.69
N ARG A 15 -3.78 11.47 8.89
CA ARG A 15 -3.45 12.35 10.01
C ARG A 15 -2.06 12.07 10.58
N VAL A 16 -1.60 10.84 10.48
CA VAL A 16 -0.31 10.41 11.03
C VAL A 16 0.81 10.64 10.03
N PHE A 17 0.59 10.32 8.76
CA PHE A 17 1.61 10.38 7.71
C PHE A 17 1.51 11.70 6.94
N ASN A 18 2.02 12.76 7.53
CA ASN A 18 2.19 14.06 6.87
C ASN A 18 3.28 14.85 7.59
N ASP A 19 3.84 15.83 6.90
CA ASP A 19 5.00 16.59 7.39
C ASP A 19 4.74 17.28 8.71
N LYS A 20 3.58 17.92 8.83
CA LYS A 20 3.19 18.63 10.06
C LYS A 20 3.13 17.71 11.25
N SER A 21 2.48 16.57 11.09
CA SER A 21 2.30 15.58 12.13
C SER A 21 3.63 14.94 12.55
N PHE A 22 4.49 14.62 11.58
CA PHE A 22 5.83 14.13 11.87
C PHE A 22 6.66 15.14 12.62
N LYS A 23 6.59 16.42 12.24
CA LYS A 23 7.32 17.49 12.91
C LYS A 23 6.91 17.62 14.39
N GLU A 24 5.63 17.41 14.69
CA GLU A 24 5.10 17.46 16.04
C GLU A 24 5.53 16.28 16.91
N ARG A 25 5.68 15.09 16.30
CA ARG A 25 5.96 13.85 17.04
C ARG A 25 7.44 13.46 17.09
N LEU A 26 8.18 13.72 16.01
CA LEU A 26 9.56 13.27 15.88
C LEU A 26 10.53 14.26 16.54
N SER A 27 11.70 13.75 16.96
CA SER A 27 12.81 14.60 17.33
C SER A 27 13.26 15.43 16.11
N SER A 28 13.97 16.53 16.35
CA SER A 28 14.51 17.36 15.25
C SER A 28 15.38 16.54 14.29
N THR A 29 16.20 15.65 14.84
CA THR A 29 17.10 14.81 14.04
C THR A 29 16.29 13.82 13.17
N ASP A 30 15.28 13.17 13.74
CA ASP A 30 14.46 12.23 13.01
C ASP A 30 13.62 12.90 11.95
N PHE A 31 13.08 14.07 12.25
CA PHE A 31 12.32 14.84 11.29
C PHE A 31 13.19 15.29 10.11
N GLU A 32 14.41 15.77 10.37
CA GLU A 32 15.37 16.11 9.31
C GLU A 32 15.69 14.91 8.43
N LYS A 33 15.89 13.74 9.05
CA LYS A 33 16.13 12.50 8.30
C LYS A 33 14.98 12.19 7.35
N TYR A 34 13.76 12.33 7.81
CA TYR A 34 12.57 12.13 7.00
C TYR A 34 12.50 13.15 5.84
N ILE A 35 12.60 14.43 6.14
CA ILE A 35 12.48 15.50 5.15
C ILE A 35 13.56 15.41 4.07
N ASN A 36 14.80 15.10 4.47
CA ASN A 36 15.93 15.02 3.54
C ASN A 36 15.92 13.76 2.68
N SER A 37 15.21 12.74 3.12
CA SER A 37 15.17 11.43 2.45
C SER A 37 14.00 11.27 1.51
N LYS A 38 12.86 11.89 1.81
CA LYS A 38 11.68 11.77 0.96
C LYS A 38 11.90 12.44 -0.39
N LYS A 39 11.31 11.86 -1.43
CA LYS A 39 11.40 12.38 -2.80
C LYS A 39 10.01 12.53 -3.38
N LYS A 40 9.78 13.61 -4.11
CA LYS A 40 8.59 13.76 -4.95
C LYS A 40 8.85 13.12 -6.30
N LEU A 41 7.98 12.21 -6.70
CA LEU A 41 8.05 11.54 -7.99
C LEU A 41 6.76 11.78 -8.76
N SER A 42 6.88 11.88 -10.08
CA SER A 42 5.75 11.99 -10.99
C SER A 42 5.81 10.87 -12.01
N PHE A 43 4.67 10.26 -12.29
CA PHE A 43 4.54 9.24 -13.31
C PHE A 43 3.41 9.64 -14.25
N GLN A 44 3.59 9.39 -15.54
CA GLN A 44 2.55 9.61 -16.53
C GLN A 44 1.61 8.40 -16.57
N LYS A 45 0.41 8.62 -17.07
CA LYS A 45 -0.55 7.54 -17.32
C LYS A 45 0.12 6.40 -18.07
N HIS A 46 -0.08 5.17 -17.60
CA HIS A 46 0.50 3.91 -18.10
C HIS A 46 1.95 3.65 -17.69
N ASP A 47 2.63 4.58 -17.02
CA ASP A 47 3.97 4.32 -16.50
C ASP A 47 3.94 3.26 -15.41
N THR A 48 4.99 2.45 -15.37
CA THR A 48 5.19 1.48 -14.30
C THR A 48 5.85 2.14 -13.10
N ILE A 49 5.25 2.00 -11.92
CA ILE A 49 5.84 2.48 -10.66
C ILE A 49 6.86 1.47 -10.16
N PHE A 50 6.48 0.20 -10.12
CA PHE A 50 7.41 -0.92 -9.87
C PHE A 50 6.88 -2.19 -10.54
N GLU A 51 7.81 -3.09 -10.85
CA GLU A 51 7.51 -4.37 -11.50
C GLU A 51 7.38 -5.50 -10.49
N ASP A 52 6.57 -6.51 -10.83
CA ASP A 52 6.55 -7.80 -10.13
C ASP A 52 7.95 -8.40 -10.17
N GLY A 53 8.47 -8.84 -9.03
CA GLY A 53 9.79 -9.41 -8.89
C GLY A 53 10.92 -8.45 -8.56
N GLU A 54 10.68 -7.13 -8.65
CA GLU A 54 11.69 -6.15 -8.23
C GLU A 54 11.91 -6.17 -6.72
N THR A 55 13.15 -5.85 -6.33
CA THR A 55 13.49 -5.64 -4.92
C THR A 55 12.95 -4.29 -4.45
N PRO A 56 12.16 -4.25 -3.36
CA PRO A 56 11.64 -3.00 -2.83
C PRO A 56 12.77 -2.05 -2.39
N LYS A 57 12.76 -0.84 -2.90
CA LYS A 57 13.69 0.22 -2.50
C LYS A 57 13.10 1.20 -1.51
N GLY A 58 11.79 1.15 -1.34
CA GLY A 58 11.06 2.02 -0.45
C GLY A 58 9.55 1.88 -0.65
N VAL A 59 8.83 2.84 -0.09
CA VAL A 59 7.37 2.89 -0.17
C VAL A 59 6.94 4.15 -0.93
N TYR A 60 5.72 4.10 -1.47
CA TYR A 60 5.15 5.19 -2.25
C TYR A 60 3.81 5.59 -1.64
N VAL A 61 3.62 6.89 -1.42
CA VAL A 61 2.34 7.44 -0.97
C VAL A 61 1.78 8.32 -2.09
N LEU A 62 0.61 7.97 -2.61
CA LEU A 62 -0.03 8.75 -3.67
C LEU A 62 -0.56 10.06 -3.12
N GLU A 63 -0.14 11.18 -3.74
CA GLU A 63 -0.67 12.50 -3.43
C GLU A 63 -1.77 12.90 -4.41
N LYS A 64 -1.63 12.53 -5.69
CA LYS A 64 -2.59 12.83 -6.75
C LYS A 64 -2.68 11.69 -7.73
N GLY A 65 -3.88 11.45 -8.24
CA GLY A 65 -4.13 10.48 -9.28
C GLY A 65 -4.53 9.11 -8.76
N ALA A 66 -4.49 8.14 -9.64
CA ALA A 66 -4.88 6.76 -9.36
C ALA A 66 -3.91 5.77 -10.00
N ALA A 67 -3.71 4.64 -9.33
CA ALA A 67 -2.87 3.55 -9.80
C ALA A 67 -3.57 2.22 -9.57
N LYS A 68 -2.98 1.16 -10.08
CA LYS A 68 -3.47 -0.20 -9.85
C LYS A 68 -2.31 -1.14 -9.56
N LEU A 69 -2.57 -2.14 -8.72
CA LEU A 69 -1.71 -3.30 -8.54
C LEU A 69 -2.30 -4.45 -9.36
N SER A 70 -1.47 -5.10 -10.14
CA SER A 70 -1.89 -6.22 -10.96
C SER A 70 -0.84 -7.32 -10.95
N LYS A 71 -1.29 -8.53 -11.29
CA LYS A 71 -0.42 -9.70 -11.41
C LYS A 71 -0.74 -10.39 -12.72
N SER A 72 0.30 -10.83 -13.43
CA SER A 72 0.13 -11.63 -14.64
C SER A 72 -0.45 -12.99 -14.29
N GLY A 73 -1.59 -13.30 -14.86
CA GLY A 73 -2.24 -14.59 -14.70
C GLY A 73 -1.85 -15.57 -15.77
N ALA A 74 -2.39 -16.79 -15.69
CA ALA A 74 -2.28 -17.80 -16.72
C ALA A 74 -2.86 -17.27 -18.04
N PHE A 75 -2.26 -17.66 -19.16
CA PHE A 75 -2.68 -17.27 -20.52
C PHE A 75 -2.50 -15.78 -20.85
N GLY A 76 -1.56 -15.10 -20.17
CA GLY A 76 -1.20 -13.72 -20.50
C GLY A 76 -2.24 -12.65 -20.09
N LYS A 77 -3.24 -13.02 -19.30
CA LYS A 77 -4.23 -12.07 -18.78
C LYS A 77 -3.78 -11.52 -17.43
N ASP A 78 -3.74 -10.19 -17.32
CA ASP A 78 -3.45 -9.53 -16.05
C ASP A 78 -4.68 -9.54 -15.16
N GLN A 79 -4.46 -9.85 -13.88
CA GLN A 79 -5.48 -9.77 -12.86
C GLN A 79 -5.24 -8.53 -12.02
N ILE A 80 -6.23 -7.64 -11.95
CA ILE A 80 -6.16 -6.48 -11.07
C ILE A 80 -6.45 -6.94 -9.65
N LEU A 81 -5.47 -6.71 -8.75
CA LEU A 81 -5.56 -7.09 -7.35
C LEU A 81 -6.18 -5.98 -6.51
N ARG A 82 -5.87 -4.72 -6.83
CA ARG A 82 -6.29 -3.57 -6.04
C ARG A 82 -6.15 -2.28 -6.84
N PHE A 83 -7.09 -1.36 -6.61
CA PHE A 83 -6.97 0.02 -7.08
C PHE A 83 -6.40 0.89 -5.97
N ILE A 84 -5.53 1.82 -6.33
CA ILE A 84 -4.83 2.72 -5.43
C ILE A 84 -5.30 4.14 -5.70
N LYS A 85 -5.69 4.85 -4.65
CA LYS A 85 -6.21 6.22 -4.72
C LYS A 85 -5.34 7.19 -3.92
N GLU A 86 -5.67 8.47 -4.02
CA GLU A 86 -4.98 9.50 -3.24
C GLU A 86 -4.99 9.18 -1.75
N GLY A 87 -3.83 9.34 -1.11
CA GLY A 87 -3.63 9.04 0.29
C GLY A 87 -3.20 7.60 0.59
N ASP A 88 -3.28 6.70 -0.38
CA ASP A 88 -2.85 5.31 -0.19
C ASP A 88 -1.33 5.18 -0.22
N ILE A 89 -0.84 4.23 0.57
CA ILE A 89 0.56 3.80 0.57
C ILE A 89 0.68 2.44 -0.09
N ILE A 90 1.70 2.25 -0.91
CA ILE A 90 1.98 0.97 -1.58
C ILE A 90 3.45 0.58 -1.42
N GLY A 91 3.72 -0.71 -1.57
CA GLY A 91 5.08 -1.26 -1.49
C GLY A 91 5.51 -1.68 -0.09
N TYR A 92 4.74 -1.37 0.94
CA TYR A 92 5.12 -1.66 2.33
C TYR A 92 5.06 -3.16 2.67
N ARG A 93 4.14 -3.91 2.08
CA ARG A 93 3.98 -5.33 2.41
C ARG A 93 5.24 -6.13 2.10
N SER A 94 5.72 -6.02 0.88
CA SER A 94 6.93 -6.73 0.46
C SER A 94 8.16 -6.27 1.21
N LEU A 95 8.25 -4.97 1.47
CA LEU A 95 9.34 -4.40 2.24
C LEU A 95 9.37 -4.96 3.67
N LEU A 96 8.23 -4.99 4.35
CA LEU A 96 8.13 -5.49 5.73
C LEU A 96 8.38 -6.99 5.83
N CYS A 97 7.98 -7.76 4.80
CA CYS A 97 8.21 -9.21 4.77
C CYS A 97 9.61 -9.60 4.30
N GLY A 98 10.39 -8.66 3.77
CA GLY A 98 11.72 -8.94 3.24
C GLY A 98 11.70 -9.74 1.95
N GLU A 99 10.70 -9.55 1.12
CA GLU A 99 10.54 -10.25 -0.15
C GLU A 99 10.45 -9.27 -1.32
N ASN A 100 10.62 -9.77 -2.55
CA ASN A 100 10.44 -8.97 -3.76
C ASN A 100 8.95 -8.64 -3.95
N PHE A 101 8.66 -7.61 -4.73
CA PHE A 101 7.29 -7.26 -5.07
C PHE A 101 6.57 -8.44 -5.72
N GLN A 102 5.35 -8.68 -5.27
CA GLN A 102 4.48 -9.77 -5.75
C GLN A 102 3.42 -9.28 -6.73
N ALA A 103 3.54 -8.04 -7.18
CA ALA A 103 2.61 -7.42 -8.11
C ALA A 103 3.31 -6.27 -8.84
N LYS A 104 2.72 -5.87 -9.96
CA LYS A 104 3.12 -4.68 -10.71
C LYS A 104 2.25 -3.50 -10.27
N ALA A 105 2.86 -2.34 -10.05
CA ALA A 105 2.14 -1.09 -9.82
C ALA A 105 2.22 -0.21 -11.07
N GLU A 106 1.08 0.25 -11.57
CA GLU A 106 0.99 1.01 -12.80
C GLU A 106 0.08 2.22 -12.63
N ALA A 107 0.49 3.37 -13.18
CA ALA A 107 -0.31 4.59 -13.14
C ALA A 107 -1.51 4.48 -14.07
N MET A 108 -2.73 4.72 -13.56
CA MET A 108 -3.96 4.75 -14.34
C MET A 108 -4.24 6.15 -14.88
N THR A 109 -3.73 7.15 -14.22
CA THR A 109 -3.75 8.56 -14.62
C THR A 109 -2.34 9.10 -14.40
N ASP A 110 -2.11 10.36 -14.76
CA ASP A 110 -0.90 11.04 -14.30
C ASP A 110 -0.94 11.09 -12.78
N ILE A 111 0.16 10.74 -12.13
CA ILE A 111 0.22 10.69 -10.67
C ILE A 111 1.39 11.48 -10.12
N GLU A 112 1.21 12.00 -8.91
CA GLU A 112 2.27 12.53 -8.08
C GLU A 112 2.31 11.71 -6.79
N CYS A 113 3.50 11.30 -6.37
CA CYS A 113 3.66 10.53 -5.15
C CYS A 113 4.90 10.95 -4.38
N ILE A 114 4.89 10.61 -3.10
CA ILE A 114 6.07 10.72 -2.23
C ILE A 114 6.71 9.34 -2.17
N PHE A 115 8.00 9.27 -2.46
CA PHE A 115 8.81 8.08 -2.27
C PHE A 115 9.62 8.24 -0.98
N LEU A 116 9.57 7.23 -0.12
CA LEU A 116 10.35 7.18 1.10
C LEU A 116 11.25 5.94 1.05
N PRO A 117 12.58 6.12 1.14
CA PRO A 117 13.51 4.97 1.10
C PRO A 117 13.23 3.95 2.20
N ALA A 118 13.53 2.69 1.90
CA ALA A 118 13.24 1.56 2.77
C ALA A 118 13.82 1.71 4.18
N ASP A 119 15.07 2.11 4.28
CA ASP A 119 15.76 2.28 5.56
C ASP A 119 15.11 3.37 6.42
N VAL A 120 14.69 4.45 5.81
CA VAL A 120 14.01 5.55 6.51
C VAL A 120 12.61 5.15 6.95
N PHE A 121 11.85 4.48 6.09
CA PHE A 121 10.51 3.99 6.45
C PHE A 121 10.58 3.01 7.62
N MET A 122 11.50 2.04 7.56
CA MET A 122 11.69 1.07 8.63
C MET A 122 12.11 1.76 9.94
N TYR A 123 13.00 2.74 9.85
CA TYR A 123 13.42 3.51 11.02
C TYR A 123 12.26 4.29 11.65
N LEU A 124 11.42 4.92 10.83
CA LEU A 124 10.24 5.65 11.34
C LEU A 124 9.26 4.72 12.05
N LEU A 125 9.09 3.50 11.56
CA LEU A 125 8.25 2.51 12.23
C LEU A 125 8.78 2.14 13.62
N GLU A 126 10.08 2.17 13.80
CA GLU A 126 10.71 1.87 15.10
C GLU A 126 10.58 3.03 16.11
N VAL A 127 10.66 4.28 15.63
CA VAL A 127 10.69 5.46 16.51
C VAL A 127 9.35 6.16 16.66
N ASP A 128 8.37 5.85 15.82
CA ASP A 128 7.06 6.53 15.83
C ASP A 128 5.92 5.52 16.05
N PRO A 129 5.51 5.31 17.31
CA PRO A 129 4.44 4.35 17.60
C PRO A 129 3.10 4.68 16.93
N GLN A 130 2.81 5.95 16.69
CA GLN A 130 1.56 6.32 16.01
C GLN A 130 1.55 5.88 14.55
N LEU A 131 2.67 6.01 13.86
CA LEU A 131 2.80 5.50 12.50
C LEU A 131 2.67 3.98 12.47
N SER A 132 3.36 3.28 13.36
CA SER A 132 3.28 1.83 13.46
C SER A 132 1.87 1.34 13.74
N PHE A 133 1.14 2.01 14.63
CA PHE A 133 -0.24 1.64 14.93
C PHE A 133 -1.16 1.88 13.73
N ALA A 134 -1.01 3.00 13.04
CA ALA A 134 -1.78 3.28 11.81
C ALA A 134 -1.52 2.22 10.73
N MET A 135 -0.26 1.79 10.58
CA MET A 135 0.10 0.72 9.65
C MET A 135 -0.49 -0.63 10.06
N LEU A 136 -0.48 -0.95 11.36
CA LEU A 136 -1.09 -2.18 11.88
C LEU A 136 -2.59 -2.22 11.60
N GLN A 137 -3.29 -1.13 11.78
CA GLN A 137 -4.72 -1.05 11.46
C GLN A 137 -4.97 -1.29 9.97
N LYS A 138 -4.16 -0.66 9.12
CA LYS A 138 -4.27 -0.79 7.68
C LYS A 138 -4.00 -2.23 7.22
N ILE A 139 -2.94 -2.84 7.71
CA ILE A 139 -2.58 -4.22 7.40
C ILE A 139 -3.64 -5.20 7.91
N SER A 140 -4.15 -4.98 9.11
CA SER A 140 -5.20 -5.82 9.70
C SER A 140 -6.50 -5.75 8.89
N TYR A 141 -6.87 -4.56 8.42
CA TYR A 141 -8.02 -4.39 7.54
C TYR A 141 -7.84 -5.17 6.22
N GLU A 142 -6.69 -5.00 5.58
CA GLU A 142 -6.38 -5.68 4.31
C GLU A 142 -6.37 -7.21 4.48
N LEU A 143 -5.83 -7.70 5.59
CA LEU A 143 -5.83 -9.13 5.90
C LEU A 143 -7.26 -9.65 6.08
N GLY A 144 -8.12 -8.91 6.75
CA GLY A 144 -9.53 -9.26 6.90
C GLY A 144 -10.28 -9.33 5.57
N GLU A 145 -10.05 -8.37 4.69
CA GLU A 145 -10.63 -8.37 3.35
C GLU A 145 -10.16 -9.56 2.51
N SER A 146 -8.87 -9.89 2.57
CA SER A 146 -8.31 -11.05 1.87
C SER A 146 -8.93 -12.35 2.39
N SER A 147 -9.09 -12.50 3.69
CA SER A 147 -9.72 -13.68 4.32
C SER A 147 -11.19 -13.82 3.89
N ASN A 148 -11.93 -12.72 3.87
CA ASN A 148 -13.32 -12.71 3.44
C ASN A 148 -13.46 -13.11 1.96
N THR A 149 -12.58 -12.63 1.11
CA THR A 149 -12.55 -12.99 -0.32
C THR A 149 -12.26 -14.47 -0.51
N ILE A 150 -11.29 -15.02 0.19
CA ILE A 150 -10.93 -16.44 0.13
C ILE A 150 -12.12 -17.31 0.58
N THR A 151 -12.76 -16.95 1.67
CA THR A 151 -13.94 -17.67 2.19
C THR A 151 -15.10 -17.67 1.18
N PHE A 152 -15.37 -16.50 0.58
CA PHE A 152 -16.42 -16.39 -0.43
C PHE A 152 -16.14 -17.28 -1.64
N LEU A 153 -14.93 -17.29 -2.16
CA LEU A 153 -14.54 -18.12 -3.30
C LEU A 153 -14.64 -19.62 -2.97
N ALA A 154 -14.21 -20.02 -1.79
CA ALA A 154 -14.32 -21.42 -1.35
C ALA A 154 -15.78 -21.87 -1.26
N GLN A 155 -16.66 -21.05 -0.70
CA GLN A 155 -18.09 -21.34 -0.60
C GLN A 155 -18.75 -21.44 -1.97
N LYS A 156 -18.40 -20.57 -2.89
CA LYS A 156 -18.90 -20.60 -4.26
C LYS A 156 -18.53 -21.91 -4.96
N THR A 157 -17.29 -22.35 -4.83
CA THR A 157 -16.82 -23.62 -5.42
C THR A 157 -17.58 -24.82 -4.88
N VAL A 158 -17.86 -24.88 -3.58
CA VAL A 158 -18.65 -25.94 -2.95
C VAL A 158 -20.08 -25.97 -3.50
N ARG A 159 -20.72 -24.80 -3.63
CA ARG A 159 -22.06 -24.68 -4.22
C ARG A 159 -22.11 -25.16 -5.66
N GLU A 160 -21.10 -24.81 -6.46
CA GLU A 160 -20.99 -25.27 -7.84
C GLU A 160 -20.89 -26.81 -7.91
N ARG A 161 -20.08 -27.41 -7.06
CA ARG A 161 -19.97 -28.89 -6.98
C ARG A 161 -21.28 -29.57 -6.60
N LEU A 162 -22.02 -29.00 -5.67
CA LEU A 162 -23.32 -29.54 -5.26
C LEU A 162 -24.36 -29.41 -6.37
N ALA A 163 -24.28 -28.40 -7.20
CA ALA A 163 -25.19 -28.21 -8.33
C ALA A 163 -24.97 -29.23 -9.46
N GLU A 164 -23.77 -29.81 -9.56
CA GLU A 164 -23.41 -30.80 -10.58
C GLU A 164 -23.89 -32.25 -10.23
N ILE A 165 -24.34 -32.48 -9.01
CA ILE A 165 -24.85 -33.77 -8.56
C ILE A 165 -26.33 -33.89 -8.88
#